data_67ece14e3eb87e59fb733bceea871f1c
#
_entry.id   67ece14e3eb87e59fb733bceea871f1c
#
_cell.length_a   1.000
_cell.length_b   1.000
_cell.length_c   1.000
_cell.angle_alpha   90.00
_cell.angle_beta   90.00
_cell.angle_gamma   90.00
#
_symmetry.space_group_name_H-M   'P 1'
#
loop_
_entity.id
_entity.type
_entity.pdbx_description
1 polymer ?
#
loop_
_entity_poly.entity_id
_entity_poly.type
_entity_poly.pdbx_seq_one_letter_code
_entity_poly.pdbx_strand_id
1 'polypeptide(L)'
;MKKQIMIGVMGTMLLAGCSSNNQEVKEDAFDYTVEQFADLQLLRYKVHGFEELPLEQKKLVYYLSEAALQGRDILFDQNGKYNLIIRKMLETVYTDYQGDRNEANFKAMETYLKRVWFSNGIHHHYAADKFVPGFTPEFFKQALESVDAAKLPLAEGETLDALCNEVFPVIFDAKVMAKRVNQADGEDLVLTSASNYYDNVNQAEAEAFYGKMKNPNDTMPVMFGMNSRLVKENGKVQEKVW
;
A
#
# COMPACT_ATOMS: atom_id res chain seq x y z
N MET A 1 -60.15 31.07 -47.89
CA MET A 1 -60.83 30.40 -49.07
C MET A 1 -59.82 29.43 -49.65
N LYS A 2 -60.36 28.24 -49.95
CA LYS A 2 -59.87 27.12 -50.79
C LYS A 2 -58.68 26.29 -50.22
N LYS A 3 -59.12 25.13 -49.74
CA LYS A 3 -58.48 23.84 -49.63
C LYS A 3 -57.85 23.39 -50.94
N GLN A 4 -56.71 22.72 -50.88
CA GLN A 4 -56.45 21.60 -51.80
C GLN A 4 -55.75 20.46 -51.02
N ILE A 5 -56.38 19.37 -51.10
CA ILE A 5 -56.01 18.03 -50.65
C ILE A 5 -55.14 17.41 -51.76
N MET A 6 -54.00 16.85 -51.42
CA MET A 6 -53.26 15.98 -52.33
C MET A 6 -52.95 14.65 -51.64
N ILE A 7 -53.59 13.65 -52.17
CA ILE A 7 -53.45 12.23 -51.85
C ILE A 7 -52.16 11.74 -52.51
N GLY A 8 -51.28 11.16 -51.75
CA GLY A 8 -50.05 10.54 -52.22
C GLY A 8 -49.98 9.08 -51.74
N VAL A 9 -49.85 8.25 -52.64
CA VAL A 9 -49.94 6.80 -52.70
C VAL A 9 -48.98 6.08 -51.72
N MET A 10 -49.53 5.12 -51.04
CA MET A 10 -48.95 4.14 -50.16
C MET A 10 -48.11 3.12 -50.92
N GLY A 11 -46.81 3.18 -50.84
CA GLY A 11 -45.89 2.14 -51.33
C GLY A 11 -45.47 1.22 -50.22
N THR A 12 -46.05 0.04 -50.14
CA THR A 12 -45.65 -1.03 -49.21
C THR A 12 -44.32 -1.66 -49.68
N MET A 13 -43.18 -1.32 -49.08
CA MET A 13 -41.97 -2.11 -49.21
C MET A 13 -41.93 -3.17 -48.12
N LEU A 14 -42.07 -4.41 -48.51
CA LEU A 14 -41.78 -5.59 -47.71
C LEU A 14 -40.27 -5.69 -47.56
N LEU A 15 -39.76 -5.26 -46.41
CA LEU A 15 -38.40 -5.58 -45.96
C LEU A 15 -38.44 -6.96 -45.30
N ALA A 16 -37.89 -7.96 -45.99
CA ALA A 16 -37.57 -9.25 -45.40
C ALA A 16 -36.50 -9.02 -44.31
N GLY A 17 -36.92 -9.04 -43.08
CA GLY A 17 -36.03 -8.99 -41.93
C GLY A 17 -35.23 -10.28 -41.83
N CYS A 18 -33.92 -10.21 -42.07
CA CYS A 18 -33.00 -11.21 -41.59
C CYS A 18 -33.04 -11.17 -40.06
N SER A 19 -33.64 -12.19 -39.46
CA SER A 19 -33.55 -12.46 -38.03
C SER A 19 -32.11 -12.87 -37.74
N SER A 20 -31.27 -11.90 -37.42
CA SER A 20 -30.01 -12.19 -36.71
C SER A 20 -30.38 -12.61 -35.29
N ASN A 21 -30.20 -13.87 -34.97
CA ASN A 21 -30.17 -14.37 -33.61
C ASN A 21 -29.01 -13.66 -32.90
N ASN A 22 -29.22 -12.46 -32.41
CA ASN A 22 -28.41 -11.89 -31.34
C ASN A 22 -28.75 -12.71 -30.09
N GLN A 23 -28.05 -13.81 -29.90
CA GLN A 23 -27.85 -14.28 -28.52
C GLN A 23 -27.14 -13.15 -27.80
N GLU A 24 -27.89 -12.37 -27.03
CA GLU A 24 -27.31 -11.59 -25.93
C GLU A 24 -26.53 -12.59 -25.07
N VAL A 25 -25.21 -12.62 -25.24
CA VAL A 25 -24.31 -13.20 -24.26
C VAL A 25 -24.60 -12.38 -23.03
N LYS A 26 -25.38 -12.91 -22.08
CA LYS A 26 -25.45 -12.35 -20.73
C LYS A 26 -24.02 -12.38 -20.23
N GLU A 27 -23.32 -11.26 -20.30
CA GLU A 27 -22.09 -11.06 -19.60
C GLU A 27 -22.41 -11.37 -18.14
N ASP A 28 -21.80 -12.42 -17.62
CA ASP A 28 -21.85 -12.75 -16.21
C ASP A 28 -21.45 -11.48 -15.47
N ALA A 29 -22.38 -10.90 -14.70
CA ALA A 29 -22.18 -9.63 -14.03
C ALA A 29 -21.10 -9.82 -12.93
N PHE A 30 -19.84 -9.78 -13.37
CA PHE A 30 -18.70 -9.89 -12.45
C PHE A 30 -18.60 -8.60 -11.62
N ASP A 31 -18.71 -8.76 -10.31
CA ASP A 31 -18.54 -7.62 -9.40
C ASP A 31 -17.05 -7.31 -9.27
N TYR A 32 -16.64 -6.21 -9.88
CA TYR A 32 -15.26 -5.71 -9.82
C TYR A 32 -14.93 -5.00 -8.50
N THR A 33 -15.93 -4.52 -7.75
CA THR A 33 -15.73 -3.81 -6.49
C THR A 33 -15.67 -4.79 -5.33
N VAL A 34 -14.57 -4.79 -4.56
CA VAL A 34 -14.42 -5.59 -3.35
C VAL A 34 -14.85 -4.79 -2.12
N GLU A 35 -14.27 -3.60 -1.95
CA GLU A 35 -14.48 -2.75 -0.80
C GLU A 35 -14.13 -1.30 -1.14
N GLN A 36 -14.79 -0.36 -0.47
CA GLN A 36 -14.41 1.05 -0.46
C GLN A 36 -14.21 1.51 0.98
N PHE A 37 -13.09 2.14 1.27
CA PHE A 37 -12.81 2.74 2.56
C PHE A 37 -11.99 4.02 2.41
N ALA A 38 -12.27 5.02 3.23
CA ALA A 38 -11.67 6.35 3.10
C ALA A 38 -11.80 6.88 1.64
N ASP A 39 -10.69 7.21 1.00
CA ASP A 39 -10.57 7.67 -0.38
C ASP A 39 -10.11 6.55 -1.34
N LEU A 40 -10.13 5.29 -0.91
CA LEU A 40 -9.64 4.13 -1.65
C LEU A 40 -10.76 3.18 -2.04
N GLN A 41 -10.67 2.61 -3.22
CA GLN A 41 -11.54 1.56 -3.71
C GLN A 41 -10.70 0.35 -4.13
N LEU A 42 -11.01 -0.82 -3.54
CA LEU A 42 -10.39 -2.09 -3.90
C LEU A 42 -11.14 -2.71 -5.06
N LEU A 43 -10.43 -3.00 -6.12
CA LEU A 43 -10.95 -3.69 -7.29
C LEU A 43 -10.32 -5.08 -7.41
N ARG A 44 -11.10 -6.02 -7.92
CA ARG A 44 -10.62 -7.32 -8.38
C ARG A 44 -10.86 -7.44 -9.88
N TYR A 45 -10.06 -8.25 -10.53
CA TYR A 45 -10.17 -8.46 -11.96
C TYR A 45 -10.40 -9.92 -12.28
N LYS A 46 -11.23 -10.18 -13.27
CA LYS A 46 -11.36 -11.52 -13.85
C LYS A 46 -10.18 -11.77 -14.78
N VAL A 47 -9.45 -12.85 -14.55
CA VAL A 47 -8.33 -13.25 -15.40
C VAL A 47 -8.87 -14.20 -16.45
N HIS A 48 -9.21 -13.65 -17.64
CA HIS A 48 -9.72 -14.46 -18.74
C HIS A 48 -8.67 -15.48 -19.18
N GLY A 49 -9.13 -16.70 -19.49
CA GLY A 49 -8.27 -17.81 -19.93
C GLY A 49 -7.56 -18.56 -18.78
N PHE A 50 -7.69 -18.14 -17.52
CA PHE A 50 -7.08 -18.86 -16.40
C PHE A 50 -7.63 -20.28 -16.27
N GLU A 51 -8.94 -20.46 -16.47
CA GLU A 51 -9.61 -21.77 -16.41
C GLU A 51 -9.14 -22.73 -17.51
N GLU A 52 -8.62 -22.21 -18.61
CA GLU A 52 -8.12 -22.99 -19.75
C GLU A 52 -6.68 -23.46 -19.54
N LEU A 53 -5.96 -22.92 -18.54
CA LEU A 53 -4.60 -23.33 -18.24
C LEU A 53 -4.55 -24.80 -17.80
N PRO A 54 -3.51 -25.56 -18.21
CA PRO A 54 -3.23 -26.88 -17.66
C PRO A 54 -3.05 -26.85 -16.14
N LEU A 55 -3.41 -27.93 -15.46
CA LEU A 55 -3.34 -28.03 -14.00
C LEU A 55 -1.97 -27.65 -13.45
N GLU A 56 -0.89 -28.06 -14.12
CA GLU A 56 0.46 -27.76 -13.67
C GLU A 56 0.81 -26.26 -13.70
N GLN A 57 0.30 -25.53 -14.69
CA GLN A 57 0.44 -24.08 -14.74
C GLN A 57 -0.39 -23.38 -13.65
N LYS A 58 -1.62 -23.87 -13.37
CA LYS A 58 -2.45 -23.37 -12.26
C LYS A 58 -1.73 -23.57 -10.91
N LYS A 59 -1.14 -24.74 -10.68
CA LYS A 59 -0.33 -25.01 -9.48
C LYS A 59 0.88 -24.07 -9.39
N LEU A 60 1.59 -23.85 -10.50
CA LEU A 60 2.72 -22.93 -10.54
C LEU A 60 2.30 -21.52 -10.13
N VAL A 61 1.22 -20.98 -10.71
CA VAL A 61 0.69 -19.66 -10.37
C VAL A 61 0.30 -19.59 -8.88
N TYR A 62 -0.35 -20.64 -8.36
CA TYR A 62 -0.69 -20.72 -6.94
C TYR A 62 0.55 -20.61 -6.04
N TYR A 63 1.55 -21.44 -6.27
CA TYR A 63 2.76 -21.44 -5.44
C TYR A 63 3.58 -20.15 -5.59
N LEU A 64 3.62 -19.53 -6.77
CA LEU A 64 4.24 -18.23 -6.96
C LEU A 64 3.50 -17.12 -6.19
N SER A 65 2.17 -17.19 -6.14
CA SER A 65 1.36 -16.26 -5.35
C SER A 65 1.61 -16.42 -3.86
N GLU A 66 1.66 -17.67 -3.35
CA GLU A 66 1.99 -17.94 -1.96
C GLU A 66 3.41 -17.46 -1.60
N ALA A 67 4.38 -17.71 -2.47
CA ALA A 67 5.75 -17.23 -2.28
C ALA A 67 5.83 -15.69 -2.23
N ALA A 68 5.09 -15.00 -3.11
CA ALA A 68 5.03 -13.54 -3.12
C ALA A 68 4.46 -12.95 -1.82
N LEU A 69 3.51 -13.65 -1.17
CA LEU A 69 2.96 -13.23 0.12
C LEU A 69 4.00 -13.25 1.25
N GLN A 70 5.00 -14.14 1.20
CA GLN A 70 6.08 -14.20 2.20
C GLN A 70 7.03 -12.99 2.12
N GLY A 71 7.17 -12.36 0.95
CA GLY A 71 7.98 -11.16 0.77
C GLY A 71 7.33 -9.86 1.25
N ARG A 72 6.11 -9.91 1.76
CA ARG A 72 5.34 -8.70 2.10
C ARG A 72 6.01 -7.85 3.20
N ASP A 73 6.59 -8.46 4.20
CA ASP A 73 7.17 -7.79 5.35
C ASP A 73 8.32 -6.86 4.96
N ILE A 74 9.11 -7.24 3.95
CA ILE A 74 10.23 -6.43 3.48
C ILE A 74 9.76 -5.08 2.90
N LEU A 75 8.60 -5.04 2.25
CA LEU A 75 8.04 -3.79 1.70
C LEU A 75 7.70 -2.79 2.81
N PHE A 76 7.13 -3.27 3.92
CA PHE A 76 6.86 -2.43 5.08
C PHE A 76 8.14 -1.88 5.68
N ASP A 77 9.15 -2.73 5.86
CA ASP A 77 10.42 -2.36 6.47
C ASP A 77 11.20 -1.37 5.58
N GLN A 78 11.24 -1.58 4.25
CA GLN A 78 11.88 -0.66 3.29
C GLN A 78 11.20 0.70 3.23
N ASN A 79 9.86 0.75 3.33
CA ASN A 79 9.10 1.99 3.29
C ASN A 79 9.25 2.86 4.55
N GLY A 80 9.67 2.27 5.67
CA GLY A 80 9.94 3.02 6.90
C GLY A 80 10.29 2.13 8.08
N LYS A 81 11.30 2.53 8.83
CA LYS A 81 11.89 1.77 9.95
C LYS A 81 10.85 1.22 10.94
N TYR A 82 9.76 1.94 11.18
CA TYR A 82 8.74 1.56 12.17
C TYR A 82 7.49 0.91 11.56
N ASN A 83 7.37 0.86 10.24
CA ASN A 83 6.14 0.42 9.58
C ASN A 83 5.72 -1.01 9.94
N LEU A 84 6.69 -1.93 10.03
CA LEU A 84 6.41 -3.31 10.38
C LEU A 84 5.92 -3.46 11.82
N ILE A 85 6.56 -2.72 12.75
CA ILE A 85 6.16 -2.68 14.16
C ILE A 85 4.77 -2.08 14.30
N ILE A 86 4.53 -0.93 13.68
CA ILE A 86 3.22 -0.24 13.69
C ILE A 86 2.13 -1.15 13.13
N ARG A 87 2.38 -1.81 11.98
CA ARG A 87 1.44 -2.77 11.41
C ARG A 87 1.09 -3.87 12.41
N LYS A 88 2.08 -4.49 13.04
CA LYS A 88 1.86 -5.57 14.01
C LYS A 88 1.08 -5.10 15.24
N MET A 89 1.37 -3.91 15.77
CA MET A 89 0.60 -3.32 16.87
C MET A 89 -0.87 -3.14 16.48
N LEU A 90 -1.13 -2.54 15.31
CA LEU A 90 -2.49 -2.31 14.80
C LEU A 90 -3.23 -3.63 14.53
N GLU A 91 -2.57 -4.62 13.92
CA GLU A 91 -3.13 -5.95 13.63
C GLU A 91 -3.49 -6.69 14.92
N THR A 92 -2.64 -6.62 15.96
CA THR A 92 -2.92 -7.24 17.25
C THR A 92 -4.17 -6.63 17.91
N VAL A 93 -4.28 -5.30 17.93
CA VAL A 93 -5.49 -4.64 18.44
C VAL A 93 -6.69 -4.98 17.57
N TYR A 94 -6.57 -4.93 16.25
CA TYR A 94 -7.67 -5.26 15.33
C TYR A 94 -8.19 -6.68 15.54
N THR A 95 -7.31 -7.64 15.83
CA THR A 95 -7.68 -9.05 16.01
C THR A 95 -8.27 -9.33 17.41
N ASP A 96 -7.62 -8.81 18.44
CA ASP A 96 -7.81 -9.29 19.83
C ASP A 96 -8.58 -8.31 20.72
N TYR A 97 -8.84 -7.07 20.28
CA TYR A 97 -9.57 -6.08 21.08
C TYR A 97 -10.98 -6.56 21.45
N GLN A 98 -11.27 -6.56 22.77
CA GLN A 98 -12.52 -7.04 23.33
C GLN A 98 -13.52 -5.92 23.68
N GLY A 99 -13.13 -4.64 23.47
CA GLY A 99 -14.02 -3.50 23.71
C GLY A 99 -15.05 -3.31 22.60
N ASP A 100 -15.72 -2.17 22.62
CA ASP A 100 -16.74 -1.83 21.61
C ASP A 100 -16.10 -1.49 20.26
N ARG A 101 -16.18 -2.40 19.31
CA ARG A 101 -15.69 -2.22 17.94
C ARG A 101 -16.51 -1.22 17.12
N ASN A 102 -17.67 -0.78 17.64
CA ASN A 102 -18.50 0.23 16.99
C ASN A 102 -18.17 1.65 17.44
N GLU A 103 -17.33 1.82 18.45
CA GLU A 103 -16.88 3.15 18.88
C GLU A 103 -16.06 3.86 17.81
N ALA A 104 -16.07 5.21 17.83
CA ALA A 104 -15.46 6.04 16.81
C ALA A 104 -13.95 5.82 16.67
N ASN A 105 -13.21 5.69 17.79
CA ASN A 105 -11.77 5.45 17.76
C ASN A 105 -11.41 4.11 17.14
N PHE A 106 -12.14 3.03 17.45
CA PHE A 106 -11.86 1.72 16.86
C PHE A 106 -12.09 1.73 15.35
N LYS A 107 -13.20 2.32 14.88
CA LYS A 107 -13.48 2.45 13.44
C LYS A 107 -12.43 3.31 12.72
N ALA A 108 -11.98 4.38 13.36
CA ALA A 108 -10.91 5.22 12.80
C ALA A 108 -9.57 4.47 12.74
N MET A 109 -9.24 3.68 13.77
CA MET A 109 -8.06 2.81 13.80
C MET A 109 -8.15 1.72 12.72
N GLU A 110 -9.30 1.08 12.54
CA GLU A 110 -9.52 0.10 11.46
C GLU A 110 -9.29 0.74 10.08
N THR A 111 -9.82 1.93 9.86
CA THR A 111 -9.62 2.67 8.60
C THR A 111 -8.13 3.01 8.39
N TYR A 112 -7.44 3.42 9.45
CA TYR A 112 -6.00 3.69 9.42
C TYR A 112 -5.19 2.41 9.10
N LEU A 113 -5.50 1.30 9.75
CA LEU A 113 -4.87 0.00 9.47
C LEU A 113 -5.08 -0.44 8.01
N LYS A 114 -6.27 -0.28 7.46
CA LYS A 114 -6.55 -0.57 6.04
C LYS A 114 -5.71 0.31 5.11
N ARG A 115 -5.52 1.59 5.43
CA ARG A 115 -4.59 2.47 4.69
C ARG A 115 -3.14 2.00 4.80
N VAL A 116 -2.69 1.59 5.98
CA VAL A 116 -1.34 1.06 6.23
C VAL A 116 -1.12 -0.23 5.42
N TRP A 117 -2.08 -1.14 5.37
CA TRP A 117 -2.01 -2.34 4.53
C TRP A 117 -1.92 -1.99 3.05
N PHE A 118 -2.79 -1.11 2.58
CA PHE A 118 -2.83 -0.72 1.17
C PHE A 118 -1.53 -0.05 0.69
N SER A 119 -0.94 0.78 1.53
CA SER A 119 0.24 1.58 1.19
C SER A 119 1.57 0.94 1.59
N ASN A 120 1.55 -0.24 2.22
CA ASN A 120 2.72 -0.89 2.83
C ASN A 120 3.47 0.04 3.78
N GLY A 121 2.73 0.77 4.63
CA GLY A 121 3.28 1.69 5.63
C GLY A 121 2.37 2.87 5.93
N ILE A 122 2.85 3.76 6.81
CA ILE A 122 2.09 4.89 7.33
C ILE A 122 2.02 6.11 6.40
N HIS A 123 2.55 6.00 5.18
CA HIS A 123 2.58 7.08 4.20
C HIS A 123 1.76 6.73 2.96
N HIS A 124 1.16 7.75 2.36
CA HIS A 124 0.42 7.59 1.12
C HIS A 124 1.32 7.06 0.00
N HIS A 125 0.85 6.05 -0.73
CA HIS A 125 1.65 5.29 -1.70
C HIS A 125 2.15 6.14 -2.89
N TYR A 126 1.46 7.22 -3.27
CA TYR A 126 1.92 8.17 -4.32
C TYR A 126 2.47 9.46 -3.73
N ALA A 127 1.67 10.17 -2.91
CA ALA A 127 2.02 11.50 -2.42
C ALA A 127 3.14 11.49 -1.37
N ALA A 128 3.49 10.31 -0.83
CA ALA A 128 4.48 10.11 0.21
C ALA A 128 4.20 10.84 1.54
N ASP A 129 3.06 11.51 1.68
CA ASP A 129 2.62 12.17 2.91
C ASP A 129 2.19 11.15 3.96
N LYS A 130 2.50 11.44 5.22
CA LYS A 130 2.07 10.61 6.33
C LYS A 130 0.56 10.70 6.54
N PHE A 131 -0.07 9.56 6.80
CA PHE A 131 -1.47 9.51 7.20
C PHE A 131 -1.65 10.10 8.60
N VAL A 132 -2.70 10.90 8.75
CA VAL A 132 -3.13 11.38 10.07
C VAL A 132 -4.08 10.35 10.66
N PRO A 133 -3.79 9.78 11.85
CA PRO A 133 -4.71 8.87 12.50
C PRO A 133 -5.97 9.60 12.95
N GLY A 134 -7.13 8.98 12.76
CA GLY A 134 -8.42 9.50 13.22
C GLY A 134 -8.78 9.03 14.63
N PHE A 135 -7.89 8.34 15.32
CA PHE A 135 -8.05 7.84 16.69
C PHE A 135 -7.00 8.49 17.60
N THR A 136 -7.24 8.46 18.93
CA THR A 136 -6.36 9.12 19.88
C THR A 136 -5.23 8.20 20.39
N PRO A 137 -4.08 8.78 20.84
CA PRO A 137 -3.02 8.00 21.47
C PRO A 137 -3.50 7.26 22.73
N GLU A 138 -4.38 7.88 23.54
CA GLU A 138 -4.93 7.31 24.76
C GLU A 138 -5.76 6.07 24.47
N PHE A 139 -6.63 6.14 23.46
CA PHE A 139 -7.40 4.98 23.02
C PHE A 139 -6.47 3.85 22.58
N PHE A 140 -5.47 4.17 21.74
CA PHE A 140 -4.59 3.14 21.21
C PHE A 140 -3.76 2.48 22.31
N LYS A 141 -3.28 3.25 23.29
CA LYS A 141 -2.57 2.72 24.44
C LYS A 141 -3.45 1.77 25.26
N GLN A 142 -4.68 2.19 25.61
CA GLN A 142 -5.62 1.34 26.34
C GLN A 142 -5.96 0.06 25.57
N ALA A 143 -6.12 0.16 24.25
CA ALA A 143 -6.39 -1.00 23.43
C ALA A 143 -5.19 -1.99 23.42
N LEU A 144 -3.95 -1.50 23.35
CA LEU A 144 -2.73 -2.31 23.45
C LEU A 144 -2.57 -2.96 24.83
N GLU A 145 -2.94 -2.27 25.90
CA GLU A 145 -2.95 -2.82 27.27
C GLU A 145 -4.01 -3.93 27.46
N SER A 146 -5.05 -3.93 26.65
CA SER A 146 -6.17 -4.89 26.74
C SER A 146 -5.94 -6.20 25.98
N VAL A 147 -4.90 -6.28 25.14
CA VAL A 147 -4.60 -7.48 24.33
C VAL A 147 -3.49 -8.31 24.96
N ASP A 148 -3.29 -9.52 24.44
CA ASP A 148 -2.22 -10.41 24.91
C ASP A 148 -0.84 -9.82 24.57
N ALA A 149 -0.06 -9.51 25.60
CA ALA A 149 1.29 -8.94 25.45
C ALA A 149 2.24 -9.85 24.64
N ALA A 150 2.03 -11.17 24.65
CA ALA A 150 2.85 -12.11 23.88
C ALA A 150 2.66 -11.97 22.35
N LYS A 151 1.59 -11.30 21.92
CA LYS A 151 1.31 -11.03 20.51
C LYS A 151 1.84 -9.67 20.03
N LEU A 152 2.23 -8.82 20.97
CA LEU A 152 2.80 -7.51 20.65
C LEU A 152 4.25 -7.66 20.14
N PRO A 153 4.69 -6.77 19.25
CA PRO A 153 6.04 -6.82 18.69
C PRO A 153 7.11 -6.26 19.64
N LEU A 154 7.12 -6.74 20.88
CA LEU A 154 8.07 -6.32 21.90
C LEU A 154 9.42 -7.02 21.68
N ALA A 155 10.51 -6.26 21.79
CA ALA A 155 11.85 -6.84 21.86
C ALA A 155 12.07 -7.55 23.20
N GLU A 156 13.11 -8.37 23.30
CA GLU A 156 13.44 -9.06 24.54
C GLU A 156 13.71 -8.05 25.67
N GLY A 157 12.93 -8.14 26.75
CA GLY A 157 13.00 -7.23 27.90
C GLY A 157 12.37 -5.86 27.70
N GLU A 158 11.77 -5.59 26.55
CA GLU A 158 11.08 -4.35 26.26
C GLU A 158 9.69 -4.31 26.94
N THR A 159 9.32 -3.18 27.47
CA THR A 159 7.98 -2.94 28.02
C THR A 159 7.07 -2.28 26.96
N LEU A 160 5.76 -2.46 27.12
CA LEU A 160 4.78 -1.77 26.25
C LEU A 160 4.93 -0.23 26.33
N ASP A 161 5.23 0.30 27.52
CA ASP A 161 5.45 1.74 27.69
C ASP A 161 6.67 2.22 26.90
N ALA A 162 7.76 1.46 26.89
CA ALA A 162 8.96 1.79 26.11
C ALA A 162 8.66 1.79 24.62
N LEU A 163 7.98 0.75 24.12
CA LEU A 163 7.54 0.67 22.72
C LEU A 163 6.61 1.82 22.35
N CYS A 164 5.62 2.14 23.18
CA CYS A 164 4.72 3.27 22.94
C CYS A 164 5.46 4.60 22.91
N ASN A 165 6.39 4.83 23.82
CA ASN A 165 7.19 6.07 23.84
C ASN A 165 8.04 6.25 22.58
N GLU A 166 8.52 5.16 21.99
CA GLU A 166 9.29 5.19 20.74
C GLU A 166 8.37 5.39 19.52
N VAL A 167 7.25 4.67 19.45
CA VAL A 167 6.45 4.56 18.22
C VAL A 167 5.32 5.59 18.13
N PHE A 168 4.75 6.04 19.25
CA PHE A 168 3.63 7.00 19.22
C PHE A 168 3.97 8.35 18.58
N PRO A 169 5.15 8.95 18.80
CA PRO A 169 5.54 10.14 18.04
C PRO A 169 5.54 9.89 16.53
N VAL A 170 5.95 8.71 16.10
CA VAL A 170 5.94 8.35 14.67
C VAL A 170 4.52 8.26 14.11
N ILE A 171 3.55 7.78 14.88
CA ILE A 171 2.16 7.68 14.46
C ILE A 171 1.46 9.04 14.53
N PHE A 172 1.55 9.73 15.66
CA PHE A 172 0.66 10.83 16.04
C PHE A 172 1.25 12.23 15.81
N ASP A 173 2.58 12.42 15.83
CA ASP A 173 3.17 13.72 15.52
C ASP A 173 3.35 13.87 14.01
N ALA A 174 2.61 14.81 13.41
CA ALA A 174 2.63 15.06 11.98
C ALA A 174 4.03 15.48 11.44
N LYS A 175 4.93 15.97 12.31
CA LYS A 175 6.26 16.42 11.93
C LYS A 175 7.31 15.31 11.94
N VAL A 176 7.09 14.27 12.72
CA VAL A 176 8.01 13.13 12.82
C VAL A 176 7.81 12.22 11.62
N MET A 177 8.87 12.01 10.83
CA MET A 177 8.81 11.21 9.60
C MET A 177 7.66 11.64 8.68
N ALA A 178 7.53 12.94 8.43
CA ALA A 178 6.40 13.54 7.71
C ALA A 178 6.25 13.04 6.27
N LYS A 179 7.35 12.69 5.62
CA LYS A 179 7.39 12.20 4.24
C LYS A 179 8.11 10.86 4.15
N ARG A 180 7.55 9.91 3.39
CA ARG A 180 8.27 8.67 3.05
C ARG A 180 9.51 8.97 2.23
N VAL A 181 9.36 9.81 1.20
CA VAL A 181 10.45 10.35 0.38
C VAL A 181 10.28 11.86 0.32
N ASN A 182 11.22 12.59 0.86
CA ASN A 182 11.28 14.04 0.73
C ASN A 182 12.01 14.42 -0.56
N GLN A 183 11.49 15.41 -1.27
CA GLN A 183 12.06 15.94 -2.52
C GLN A 183 12.13 17.47 -2.49
N ALA A 184 12.10 18.07 -1.29
CA ALA A 184 12.15 19.53 -1.14
C ALA A 184 13.56 20.06 -1.43
N ASP A 185 13.62 21.15 -2.22
CA ASP A 185 14.88 21.80 -2.53
C ASP A 185 15.53 22.38 -1.26
N GLY A 186 16.84 22.21 -1.15
CA GLY A 186 17.64 22.79 -0.06
C GLY A 186 17.64 21.96 1.24
N GLU A 187 16.96 20.84 1.27
CA GLU A 187 16.98 19.91 2.40
C GLU A 187 17.87 18.68 2.11
N ASP A 188 18.36 18.03 3.15
CA ASP A 188 19.00 16.71 3.03
C ASP A 188 17.91 15.66 2.79
N LEU A 189 17.82 15.17 1.57
CA LEU A 189 16.76 14.26 1.15
C LEU A 189 16.83 12.90 1.85
N VAL A 190 18.02 12.49 2.30
CA VAL A 190 18.22 11.22 3.02
C VAL A 190 17.77 11.34 4.47
N LEU A 191 18.21 12.38 5.18
CA LEU A 191 17.89 12.57 6.61
C LEU A 191 16.42 12.95 6.84
N THR A 192 15.78 13.57 5.87
CA THR A 192 14.38 14.04 5.97
C THR A 192 13.34 13.07 5.40
N SER A 193 13.79 11.95 4.81
CA SER A 193 12.93 10.86 4.34
C SER A 193 12.77 9.76 5.39
N ALA A 194 11.56 9.21 5.50
CA ALA A 194 11.26 8.10 6.41
C ALA A 194 11.63 6.72 5.84
N SER A 195 11.93 6.62 4.54
CA SER A 195 12.32 5.36 3.90
C SER A 195 13.57 4.76 4.56
N ASN A 196 13.59 3.44 4.78
CA ASN A 196 14.58 2.76 5.61
C ASN A 196 15.79 2.25 4.82
N TYR A 197 16.18 2.95 3.74
CA TYR A 197 17.37 2.57 2.95
C TYR A 197 18.68 3.13 3.50
N TYR A 198 18.62 4.05 4.46
CA TYR A 198 19.79 4.74 5.02
C TYR A 198 19.75 4.71 6.53
N ASP A 199 20.89 4.46 7.15
CA ASP A 199 21.04 4.45 8.60
C ASP A 199 22.32 5.21 9.00
N ASN A 200 22.18 6.30 9.74
CA ASN A 200 23.27 7.21 10.12
C ASN A 200 24.09 7.77 8.93
N VAL A 201 23.47 7.89 7.76
CA VAL A 201 24.07 8.41 6.52
C VAL A 201 23.31 9.64 6.09
N ASN A 202 24.00 10.69 5.67
CA ASN A 202 23.40 11.86 5.04
C ASN A 202 23.47 11.77 3.51
N GLN A 203 22.82 12.72 2.81
CA GLN A 203 22.75 12.73 1.36
C GLN A 203 24.14 12.79 0.71
N ALA A 204 25.03 13.67 1.19
CA ALA A 204 26.38 13.82 0.61
C ALA A 204 27.21 12.53 0.73
N GLU A 205 27.08 11.81 1.86
CA GLU A 205 27.75 10.53 2.07
C GLU A 205 27.19 9.44 1.14
N ALA A 206 25.88 9.39 0.96
CA ALA A 206 25.22 8.46 0.03
C ALA A 206 25.63 8.72 -1.42
N GLU A 207 25.62 9.99 -1.85
CA GLU A 207 26.06 10.40 -3.18
C GLU A 207 27.54 10.08 -3.42
N ALA A 208 28.40 10.33 -2.43
CA ALA A 208 29.82 10.01 -2.53
C ALA A 208 30.09 8.49 -2.59
N PHE A 209 29.27 7.69 -1.89
CA PHE A 209 29.38 6.24 -1.90
C PHE A 209 28.98 5.67 -3.26
N TYR A 210 27.78 5.94 -3.72
CA TYR A 210 27.26 5.42 -4.99
C TYR A 210 27.88 6.08 -6.21
N GLY A 211 28.34 7.33 -6.10
CA GLY A 211 29.03 8.03 -7.19
C GLY A 211 30.29 7.31 -7.67
N LYS A 212 31.00 6.61 -6.78
CA LYS A 212 32.21 5.81 -7.13
C LYS A 212 31.87 4.58 -7.98
N MET A 213 30.62 4.11 -7.95
CA MET A 213 30.16 2.93 -8.67
C MET A 213 29.59 3.29 -10.05
N LYS A 214 29.28 4.57 -10.29
CA LYS A 214 28.68 5.04 -11.54
C LYS A 214 29.74 5.13 -12.62
N ASN A 215 29.44 4.57 -13.80
CA ASN A 215 30.23 4.81 -15.00
C ASN A 215 29.64 6.06 -15.73
N PRO A 216 30.40 7.18 -15.83
CA PRO A 216 29.89 8.40 -16.45
C PRO A 216 29.60 8.25 -17.96
N ASN A 217 30.12 7.19 -18.61
CA ASN A 217 29.86 6.89 -20.00
C ASN A 217 28.72 5.90 -20.24
N ASP A 218 28.07 5.44 -19.16
CA ASP A 218 26.93 4.53 -19.26
C ASP A 218 25.65 5.31 -19.56
N THR A 219 25.05 5.06 -20.71
CA THR A 219 23.77 5.66 -21.11
C THR A 219 22.56 5.00 -20.46
N MET A 220 22.76 3.83 -19.83
CA MET A 220 21.74 3.10 -19.07
C MET A 220 22.28 2.76 -17.67
N PRO A 221 22.39 3.74 -16.77
CA PRO A 221 23.02 3.54 -15.48
C PRO A 221 22.26 2.51 -14.65
N VAL A 222 23.03 1.59 -14.05
CA VAL A 222 22.51 0.61 -13.10
C VAL A 222 22.00 1.33 -11.84
N MET A 223 20.84 0.93 -11.35
CA MET A 223 20.33 1.38 -10.05
C MET A 223 21.02 0.58 -8.95
N PHE A 224 21.55 1.29 -7.96
CA PHE A 224 22.18 0.70 -6.77
C PHE A 224 21.27 0.76 -5.57
N GLY A 225 21.53 -0.06 -4.55
CA GLY A 225 20.89 0.02 -3.24
C GLY A 225 19.47 -0.49 -3.17
N MET A 226 18.95 -1.18 -4.19
CA MET A 226 17.54 -1.65 -4.18
C MET A 226 17.27 -2.77 -3.17
N ASN A 227 18.29 -3.60 -2.88
CA ASN A 227 18.19 -4.76 -1.98
C ASN A 227 19.13 -4.64 -0.79
N SER A 228 19.60 -3.43 -0.48
CA SER A 228 20.53 -3.16 0.60
C SER A 228 20.19 -1.86 1.31
N ARG A 229 20.64 -1.74 2.55
CA ARG A 229 20.68 -0.49 3.30
C ARG A 229 22.09 0.07 3.30
N LEU A 230 22.21 1.36 3.10
CA LEU A 230 23.48 2.07 3.29
C LEU A 230 23.58 2.51 4.75
N VAL A 231 24.54 1.97 5.46
CA VAL A 231 24.71 2.21 6.91
C VAL A 231 26.08 2.79 7.21
N LYS A 232 26.15 3.68 8.19
CA LYS A 232 27.41 4.22 8.70
C LYS A 232 27.66 3.69 10.10
N GLU A 233 28.65 2.80 10.21
CA GLU A 233 29.07 2.20 11.48
C GLU A 233 30.56 2.46 11.69
N ASN A 234 30.93 2.88 12.89
CA ASN A 234 32.33 3.20 13.26
C ASN A 234 33.00 4.17 12.26
N GLY A 235 32.23 5.13 11.73
CA GLY A 235 32.73 6.11 10.77
C GLY A 235 32.87 5.60 9.32
N LYS A 236 32.54 4.33 9.03
CA LYS A 236 32.61 3.73 7.71
C LYS A 236 31.22 3.55 7.13
N VAL A 237 31.02 4.06 5.90
CA VAL A 237 29.80 3.83 5.10
C VAL A 237 29.93 2.52 4.33
N GLN A 238 28.94 1.65 4.45
CA GLN A 238 28.90 0.33 3.80
C GLN A 238 27.49 -0.11 3.49
N GLU A 239 27.33 -0.94 2.46
CA GLU A 239 26.04 -1.61 2.19
C GLU A 239 25.87 -2.85 3.08
N LYS A 240 24.65 -3.02 3.58
CA LYS A 240 24.16 -4.26 4.20
C LYS A 240 22.98 -4.77 3.40
N VAL A 241 23.05 -6.02 2.97
CA VAL A 241 21.94 -6.68 2.28
C VAL A 241 20.75 -6.77 3.24
N TRP A 242 19.57 -6.60 2.68
CA TRP A 242 18.29 -6.60 3.41
C TRP A 242 17.96 -7.98 3.99
#